data_b148ae1145fc233a20cad1d4eac4693d
#
_entry.id   b148ae1145fc233a20cad1d4eac4693d
#
_cell.length_a   1.000
_cell.length_b   1.000
_cell.length_c   1.000
_cell.angle_alpha   90.00
_cell.angle_beta   90.00
_cell.angle_gamma   90.00
#
_symmetry.space_group_name_H-M   'P 1'
#
loop_
_entity.id
_entity.type
_entity.pdbx_description
1 polymer ?
#
loop_
_entity_poly.entity_id
_entity_poly.type
_entity_poly.pdbx_seq_one_letter_code
_entity_poly.pdbx_strand_id
1 'polypeptide(L)'
;MPRHKTRILLVDGDSTVQHLRALMLRMQGYDVDTAADLESARTVIAAAPHYNLVIVDVGLFAGPGLEFCEEIKQRHPHQKVLMQVDGHLYLGRESCPDKVVSKQDGPQHFVYEVQRMLEAT
;
A
#
# COMPACT_ATOMS: atom_id res chain seq x y z
N MET A 1 -29.17 -0.09 0.73
CA MET A 1 -28.08 -1.04 1.02
C MET A 1 -26.80 -0.30 1.34
N PRO A 2 -26.26 -0.47 2.53
CA PRO A 2 -24.96 0.10 2.80
C PRO A 2 -23.91 -0.61 1.96
N ARG A 3 -23.09 0.17 1.28
CA ARG A 3 -21.94 -0.35 0.59
C ARG A 3 -20.79 -0.49 1.57
N HIS A 4 -20.10 -1.61 1.51
CA HIS A 4 -18.84 -1.71 2.22
C HIS A 4 -17.84 -0.81 1.53
N LYS A 5 -17.30 0.15 2.26
CA LYS A 5 -16.24 0.98 1.72
C LYS A 5 -15.00 0.15 1.46
N THR A 6 -14.33 0.47 0.38
CA THR A 6 -13.02 -0.09 0.10
C THR A 6 -12.02 0.45 1.13
N ARG A 7 -11.34 -0.45 1.81
CA ARG A 7 -10.40 -0.10 2.87
C ARG A 7 -8.96 -0.27 2.41
N ILE A 8 -8.17 0.75 2.67
CA ILE A 8 -6.75 0.78 2.31
C ILE A 8 -5.93 1.03 3.57
N LEU A 9 -4.83 0.30 3.72
CA LEU A 9 -3.82 0.61 4.72
C LEU A 9 -2.64 1.26 4.00
N LEU A 10 -2.28 2.47 4.40
CA LEU A 10 -1.16 3.21 3.84
C LEU A 10 -0.03 3.26 4.87
N VAL A 11 1.09 2.63 4.55
CA VAL A 11 2.27 2.58 5.41
C VAL A 11 3.34 3.48 4.84
N ASP A 12 3.65 4.58 5.53
CA ASP A 12 4.60 5.57 5.06
C ASP A 12 5.23 6.28 6.25
N GLY A 13 6.55 6.30 6.30
CA GLY A 13 7.29 6.95 7.38
C GLY A 13 7.41 8.47 7.25
N ASP A 14 7.13 9.03 6.08
CA ASP A 14 7.10 10.47 5.88
C ASP A 14 5.70 11.00 6.17
N SER A 15 5.51 11.67 7.29
CA SER A 15 4.18 12.09 7.73
C SER A 15 3.49 13.05 6.76
N THR A 16 4.24 13.93 6.12
CA THR A 16 3.67 14.88 5.16
C THR A 16 3.19 14.17 3.91
N VAL A 17 4.01 13.31 3.34
CA VAL A 17 3.67 12.54 2.15
C VAL A 17 2.50 11.59 2.45
N GLN A 18 2.55 10.91 3.59
CA GLN A 18 1.47 10.03 4.03
C GLN A 18 0.14 10.78 4.10
N HIS A 19 0.15 11.95 4.73
CA HIS A 19 -1.05 12.76 4.92
C HIS A 19 -1.66 13.16 3.58
N LEU A 20 -0.83 13.63 2.66
CA LEU A 20 -1.28 14.03 1.32
C LEU A 20 -1.85 12.84 0.54
N ARG A 21 -1.15 11.72 0.55
CA ARG A 21 -1.61 10.53 -0.16
C ARG A 21 -2.90 9.97 0.44
N ALA A 22 -3.00 9.95 1.76
CA ALA A 22 -4.23 9.52 2.42
C ALA A 22 -5.40 10.42 2.03
N LEU A 23 -5.18 11.74 2.00
CA LEU A 23 -6.21 12.69 1.58
C LEU A 23 -6.66 12.42 0.15
N MET A 24 -5.72 12.24 -0.77
CA MET A 24 -6.03 11.97 -2.17
C MET A 24 -6.89 10.70 -2.33
N LEU A 25 -6.55 9.65 -1.59
CA LEU A 25 -7.30 8.41 -1.65
C LEU A 25 -8.69 8.56 -1.01
N ARG A 26 -8.79 9.29 0.08
CA ARG A 26 -10.09 9.57 0.72
C ARG A 26 -11.00 10.38 -0.19
N MET A 27 -10.43 11.28 -0.98
CA MET A 27 -11.19 12.05 -1.97
C MET A 27 -11.78 11.16 -3.08
N GLN A 28 -11.21 9.98 -3.29
CA GLN A 28 -11.76 8.99 -4.21
C GLN A 28 -12.85 8.12 -3.58
N GLY A 29 -13.14 8.33 -2.31
CA GLY A 29 -14.17 7.60 -1.60
C GLY A 29 -13.67 6.39 -0.82
N TYR A 30 -12.37 6.20 -0.70
CA TYR A 30 -11.81 5.07 0.03
C TYR A 30 -11.68 5.37 1.53
N ASP A 31 -11.83 4.33 2.35
CA ASP A 31 -11.48 4.38 3.76
C ASP A 31 -9.98 4.11 3.88
N VAL A 32 -9.24 5.03 4.48
CA VAL A 32 -7.78 4.90 4.57
C VAL A 32 -7.36 4.95 6.03
N ASP A 33 -6.70 3.87 6.47
CA ASP A 33 -5.97 3.84 7.72
C ASP A 33 -4.49 4.03 7.41
N THR A 34 -3.75 4.63 8.32
CA THR A 34 -2.33 4.91 8.12
C THR A 34 -1.48 4.28 9.20
N ALA A 35 -0.25 3.92 8.85
CA ALA A 35 0.76 3.47 9.78
C ALA A 35 2.08 4.15 9.44
N ALA A 36 2.81 4.59 10.47
CA ALA A 36 4.04 5.34 10.27
C ALA A 36 5.27 4.45 10.01
N ASP A 37 5.16 3.16 10.34
CA ASP A 37 6.26 2.21 10.17
C ASP A 37 5.70 0.79 10.01
N LEU A 38 6.59 -0.15 9.72
CA LEU A 38 6.21 -1.54 9.50
C LEU A 38 5.73 -2.21 10.78
N GLU A 39 6.29 -1.85 11.92
CA GLU A 39 5.86 -2.41 13.21
C GLU A 39 4.41 -2.03 13.52
N SER A 40 4.09 -0.75 13.37
CA SER A 40 2.72 -0.26 13.53
C SER A 40 1.78 -0.92 12.54
N ALA A 41 2.23 -1.09 11.30
CA ALA A 41 1.44 -1.76 10.27
C ALA A 41 1.14 -3.21 10.63
N ARG A 42 2.11 -3.94 11.17
CA ARG A 42 1.89 -5.31 11.64
C ARG A 42 0.83 -5.37 12.73
N THR A 43 0.88 -4.45 13.66
CA THR A 43 -0.12 -4.35 14.73
C THR A 43 -1.51 -4.08 14.19
N VAL A 44 -1.62 -3.13 13.26
CA VAL A 44 -2.90 -2.77 12.65
C VAL A 44 -3.49 -3.94 11.87
N ILE A 45 -2.69 -4.63 11.07
CA ILE A 45 -3.15 -5.77 10.29
C ILE A 45 -3.58 -6.93 11.19
N ALA A 46 -2.88 -7.16 12.29
CA ALA A 46 -3.25 -8.20 13.24
C ALA A 46 -4.59 -7.93 13.90
N ALA A 47 -4.92 -6.65 14.14
CA ALA A 47 -6.16 -6.25 14.79
C ALA A 47 -7.32 -6.06 13.81
N ALA A 48 -7.04 -5.63 12.58
CA ALA A 48 -8.05 -5.35 11.58
C ALA A 48 -8.12 -6.48 10.56
N PRO A 49 -9.27 -7.09 10.38
CA PRO A 49 -9.34 -8.35 9.63
C PRO A 49 -9.08 -8.21 8.13
N HIS A 50 -9.45 -7.10 7.50
CA HIS A 50 -9.37 -7.04 6.03
C HIS A 50 -9.11 -5.65 5.49
N TYR A 51 -8.09 -5.56 4.65
CA TYR A 51 -7.86 -4.42 3.78
C TYR A 51 -7.96 -4.89 2.33
N ASN A 52 -8.58 -4.07 1.50
CA ASN A 52 -8.64 -4.36 0.06
C ASN A 52 -7.27 -4.15 -0.59
N LEU A 53 -6.48 -3.25 -0.04
CA LEU A 53 -5.14 -2.95 -0.52
C LEU A 53 -4.26 -2.48 0.63
N VAL A 54 -3.02 -2.96 0.65
CA VAL A 54 -1.97 -2.45 1.54
C VAL A 54 -0.95 -1.74 0.66
N ILE A 55 -0.65 -0.49 0.97
CA ILE A 55 0.33 0.31 0.26
C ILE A 55 1.52 0.54 1.19
N VAL A 56 2.70 0.14 0.76
CA VAL A 56 3.93 0.25 1.55
C VAL A 56 4.92 1.14 0.84
N ASP A 57 5.32 2.23 1.48
CA ASP A 57 6.38 3.09 0.98
C ASP A 57 7.71 2.64 1.56
N VAL A 58 8.64 2.28 0.70
CA VAL A 58 9.94 1.74 1.12
C VAL A 58 11.11 2.65 0.79
N GLY A 59 10.88 3.75 0.06
CA GLY A 59 11.96 4.66 -0.33
C GLY A 59 12.99 3.95 -1.21
N LEU A 60 14.26 4.07 -0.81
CA LEU A 60 15.38 3.47 -1.56
C LEU A 60 15.71 2.03 -1.11
N PHE A 61 15.15 1.58 0.01
CA PHE A 61 15.51 0.29 0.63
C PHE A 61 14.29 -0.61 0.71
N ALA A 62 14.14 -1.48 -0.25
CA ALA A 62 12.97 -2.34 -0.36
C ALA A 62 12.98 -3.55 0.58
N GLY A 63 14.16 -3.94 1.12
CA GLY A 63 14.30 -5.17 1.88
C GLY A 63 13.27 -5.40 2.98
N PRO A 64 13.17 -4.49 3.98
CA PRO A 64 12.19 -4.66 5.05
C PRO A 64 10.74 -4.66 4.55
N GLY A 65 10.44 -3.85 3.52
CA GLY A 65 9.11 -3.82 2.91
C GLY A 65 8.78 -5.13 2.21
N LEU A 66 9.74 -5.74 1.55
CA LEU A 66 9.55 -7.04 0.91
C LEU A 66 9.30 -8.14 1.95
N GLU A 67 10.04 -8.13 3.06
CA GLU A 67 9.81 -9.08 4.16
C GLU A 67 8.41 -8.92 4.73
N PHE A 68 7.97 -7.69 4.93
CA PHE A 68 6.63 -7.38 5.42
C PHE A 68 5.57 -7.90 4.46
N CYS A 69 5.76 -7.68 3.16
CA CYS A 69 4.86 -8.19 2.13
C CYS A 69 4.76 -9.72 2.18
N GLU A 70 5.90 -10.40 2.30
CA GLU A 70 5.93 -11.86 2.39
C GLU A 70 5.20 -12.36 3.63
N GLU A 71 5.38 -11.70 4.78
CA GLU A 71 4.66 -12.04 6.01
C GLU A 71 3.16 -11.93 5.82
N ILE A 72 2.69 -10.85 5.19
CA ILE A 72 1.26 -10.66 4.92
C ILE A 72 0.76 -11.78 4.02
N LYS A 73 1.45 -12.07 2.95
CA LYS A 73 1.01 -13.04 1.95
C LYS A 73 1.03 -14.47 2.48
N GLN A 74 1.87 -14.77 3.45
CA GLN A 74 1.85 -16.08 4.11
C GLN A 74 0.56 -16.28 4.89
N ARG A 75 0.06 -15.26 5.53
CA ARG A 75 -1.19 -15.33 6.33
C ARG A 75 -2.42 -15.09 5.48
N HIS A 76 -2.31 -14.22 4.50
CA HIS A 76 -3.41 -13.80 3.64
C HIS A 76 -2.94 -13.79 2.19
N PRO A 77 -2.92 -14.95 1.51
CA PRO A 77 -2.35 -15.07 0.16
C PRO A 77 -3.02 -14.18 -0.89
N HIS A 78 -4.27 -13.80 -0.67
CA HIS A 78 -5.01 -12.97 -1.61
C HIS A 78 -4.93 -11.47 -1.31
N GLN A 79 -4.19 -11.09 -0.26
CA GLN A 79 -4.04 -9.68 0.08
C GLN A 79 -3.25 -8.96 -1.02
N LYS A 80 -3.83 -7.91 -1.60
CA LYS A 80 -3.15 -7.09 -2.60
C LYS A 80 -2.20 -6.13 -1.90
N VAL A 81 -0.99 -6.02 -2.44
CA VAL A 81 0.05 -5.13 -1.91
C VAL A 81 0.64 -4.32 -3.06
N LEU A 82 0.64 -3.00 -2.89
CA LEU A 82 1.32 -2.06 -3.77
C LEU A 82 2.51 -1.49 -3.01
N MET A 83 3.68 -1.51 -3.63
CA MET A 83 4.89 -0.96 -3.04
C MET A 83 5.28 0.31 -3.76
N GLN A 84 5.50 1.40 -3.00
CA GLN A 84 6.03 2.65 -3.53
C GLN A 84 7.52 2.72 -3.27
N VAL A 85 8.26 3.09 -4.30
CA VAL A 85 9.73 3.19 -4.24
C VAL A 85 10.17 4.57 -4.73
N ASP A 86 11.36 4.99 -4.32
CA ASP A 86 12.01 6.17 -4.89
C ASP A 86 12.75 5.74 -6.16
N GLY A 87 12.63 6.54 -7.21
CA GLY A 87 13.29 6.25 -8.47
C GLY A 87 12.75 5.01 -9.16
N HIS A 88 13.60 4.34 -9.91
CA HIS A 88 13.24 3.15 -10.67
C HIS A 88 13.94 1.93 -10.09
N LEU A 89 13.57 1.58 -8.86
CA LEU A 89 14.13 0.41 -8.19
C LEU A 89 13.61 -0.87 -8.85
N TYR A 90 14.52 -1.72 -9.29
CA TYR A 90 14.18 -3.01 -9.85
C TYR A 90 14.10 -4.06 -8.76
N LEU A 91 12.94 -4.68 -8.62
CA LEU A 91 12.70 -5.69 -7.59
C LEU A 91 12.74 -7.13 -8.12
N GLY A 92 12.89 -7.32 -9.42
CA GLY A 92 12.88 -8.64 -10.00
C GLY A 92 11.46 -9.15 -10.31
N ARG A 93 11.41 -10.22 -11.11
CA ARG A 93 10.13 -10.77 -11.58
C ARG A 93 9.33 -11.45 -10.49
N GLU A 94 10.03 -12.00 -9.49
CA GLU A 94 9.42 -12.80 -8.44
C GLU A 94 9.20 -12.00 -7.17
N SER A 95 9.19 -10.67 -7.28
CA SER A 95 8.95 -9.83 -6.12
C SER A 95 7.54 -10.05 -5.59
N CYS A 96 7.42 -10.04 -4.28
CA CYS A 96 6.18 -10.31 -3.58
C CYS A 96 5.05 -9.30 -3.87
N PRO A 97 5.31 -7.98 -3.97
CA PRO A 97 4.23 -7.04 -4.19
C PRO A 97 3.57 -7.25 -5.55
N ASP A 98 2.25 -7.04 -5.57
CA ASP A 98 1.47 -7.18 -6.81
C ASP A 98 1.76 -6.05 -7.79
N LYS A 99 2.19 -4.90 -7.28
CA LYS A 99 2.52 -3.73 -8.10
C LYS A 99 3.60 -2.90 -7.42
N VAL A 100 4.50 -2.36 -8.22
CA VAL A 100 5.53 -1.41 -7.76
C VAL A 100 5.32 -0.11 -8.52
N VAL A 101 5.26 0.99 -7.78
CA VAL A 101 5.05 2.34 -8.34
C VAL A 101 6.16 3.24 -7.86
N SER A 102 6.73 4.01 -8.78
CA SER A 102 7.74 5.01 -8.45
C SER A 102 7.09 6.31 -8.00
N LYS A 103 7.62 6.91 -6.94
CA LYS A 103 7.16 8.23 -6.49
C LYS A 103 7.42 9.31 -7.54
N GLN A 104 8.41 9.14 -8.40
CA GLN A 104 8.72 10.10 -9.46
C GLN A 104 7.64 10.14 -10.55
N ASP A 105 6.80 9.13 -10.64
CA ASP A 105 5.70 9.13 -11.60
C ASP A 105 4.53 10.03 -11.19
N GLY A 106 4.59 10.58 -9.98
CA GLY A 106 3.68 11.61 -9.51
C GLY A 106 2.41 11.09 -8.85
N PRO A 107 1.67 12.00 -8.20
CA PRO A 107 0.49 11.62 -7.42
C PRO A 107 -0.69 11.15 -8.28
N GLN A 108 -0.86 11.68 -9.47
CA GLN A 108 -1.95 11.24 -10.36
C GLN A 108 -1.74 9.81 -10.81
N HIS A 109 -0.52 9.44 -11.13
CA HIS A 109 -0.19 8.06 -11.51
C HIS A 109 -0.40 7.11 -10.34
N PHE A 110 -0.02 7.53 -9.14
CA PHE A 110 -0.25 6.75 -7.92
C PHE A 110 -1.74 6.43 -7.74
N VAL A 111 -2.59 7.44 -7.80
CA VAL A 111 -4.04 7.25 -7.66
C VAL A 111 -4.58 6.33 -8.75
N TYR A 112 -4.13 6.54 -9.98
CA TYR A 112 -4.54 5.71 -11.11
C TYR A 112 -4.21 4.23 -10.89
N GLU A 113 -3.00 3.93 -10.44
CA GLU A 113 -2.59 2.55 -10.20
C GLU A 113 -3.35 1.92 -9.02
N VAL A 114 -3.62 2.69 -7.97
CA VAL A 114 -4.45 2.22 -6.86
C VAL A 114 -5.84 1.85 -7.35
N GLN A 115 -6.46 2.71 -8.13
CA GLN A 115 -7.79 2.46 -8.69
C GLN A 115 -7.79 1.20 -9.55
N ARG A 116 -6.78 1.03 -10.38
CA ARG A 116 -6.67 -0.15 -11.24
C ARG A 116 -6.57 -1.44 -10.43
N MET A 117 -5.76 -1.44 -9.39
CA MET A 117 -5.61 -2.63 -8.53
C MET A 117 -6.91 -2.99 -7.85
N LEU A 118 -7.67 -1.98 -7.41
CA LEU A 118 -8.93 -2.22 -6.71
C LEU A 118 -10.06 -2.65 -7.66
N GLU A 119 -9.98 -2.31 -8.94
CA GLU A 119 -10.91 -2.77 -9.95
C GLU A 119 -10.61 -4.17 -10.46
N ALA A 120 -9.36 -4.59 -10.37
CA ALA A 120 -8.91 -5.89 -10.87
C ALA A 120 -9.28 -6.97 -9.85
N THR A 121 -10.47 -7.50 -9.96
CA THR A 121 -10.96 -8.58 -9.09
C THR A 121 -11.06 -9.89 -9.82
#